data_e2859907dfd184b7f28a2431e196de88
#
_entry.id   e2859907dfd184b7f28a2431e196de88
#
_cell.length_a   1.000
_cell.length_b   1.000
_cell.length_c   1.000
_cell.angle_alpha   90.00
_cell.angle_beta   90.00
_cell.angle_gamma   90.00
#
_symmetry.space_group_name_H-M   'P 1'
#
loop_
_entity.id
_entity.type
_entity.pdbx_description
1 polymer ?
#
loop_
_entity_poly.entity_id
_entity_poly.type
_entity_poly.pdbx_seq_one_letter_code
_entity_poly.pdbx_strand_id
1 'polypeptide(L)' 'MAEKLGVMLCGHGSRDKDAVKEFAVLSEHLKKRLPQYPVEYGYLEFATPIIRTGLDRLKEQGVTRVLAVPGMLFAAVR' A
#
# COMPACT_ATOMS: atom_id res chain seq x y z
N MET A 1 7.12 23.27 -9.98
CA MET A 1 6.34 22.11 -10.36
C MET A 1 5.60 21.56 -9.14
N ALA A 2 4.37 21.13 -9.36
CA ALA A 2 3.56 20.62 -8.25
C ALA A 2 4.04 19.25 -7.81
N GLU A 3 4.03 19.03 -6.49
CA GLU A 3 4.30 17.71 -5.93
C GLU A 3 3.12 16.79 -6.20
N LYS A 4 3.41 15.53 -6.44
CA LYS A 4 2.39 14.50 -6.59
C LYS A 4 2.52 13.51 -5.43
N LEU A 5 1.50 13.49 -4.58
CA LEU A 5 1.47 12.62 -3.41
C LEU A 5 0.94 11.24 -3.79
N GLY A 6 1.63 10.21 -3.35
CA GLY A 6 1.15 8.83 -3.43
C GLY A 6 1.08 8.22 -2.04
N VAL A 7 0.28 7.17 -1.91
CA VAL A 7 0.09 6.48 -0.64
C VAL A 7 0.63 5.06 -0.76
N MET A 8 1.48 4.68 0.20
CA MET A 8 2.06 3.34 0.28
C MET A 8 1.56 2.65 1.53
N LEU A 9 0.73 1.63 1.36
CA LEU A 9 0.22 0.83 2.46
C LEU A 9 1.21 -0.28 2.75
N CYS A 10 1.81 -0.27 3.92
CA CYS A 10 2.87 -1.20 4.30
C CYS A 10 2.34 -2.28 5.23
N GLY A 11 2.45 -3.53 4.80
CA GLY A 11 2.06 -4.68 5.60
C GLY A 11 3.29 -5.43 6.09
N HIS A 12 3.13 -6.14 7.21
CA HIS A 12 4.20 -6.97 7.75
C HIS A 12 4.47 -8.18 6.87
N GLY A 13 3.42 -8.72 6.28
CA GLY A 13 3.47 -9.96 5.54
C GLY A 13 3.04 -11.12 6.42
N SER A 14 2.67 -12.22 5.79
CA SER A 14 2.24 -13.41 6.50
C SER A 14 2.35 -14.61 5.58
N ARG A 15 2.55 -15.78 6.18
CA ARG A 15 2.48 -17.04 5.45
C ARG A 15 1.04 -17.49 5.27
N ASP A 16 0.12 -16.88 6.01
CA ASP A 16 -1.30 -17.14 5.87
C ASP A 16 -1.84 -16.41 4.63
N LYS A 17 -2.27 -17.18 3.65
CA LYS A 17 -2.77 -16.64 2.38
C LYS A 17 -4.03 -15.78 2.55
N ASP A 18 -4.86 -16.11 3.54
CA ASP A 18 -6.07 -15.35 3.79
C ASP A 18 -5.74 -13.96 4.35
N ALA A 19 -4.76 -13.87 5.24
CA ALA A 19 -4.31 -12.58 5.77
C ALA A 19 -3.75 -11.70 4.66
N VAL A 20 -2.97 -12.29 3.75
CA VAL A 20 -2.41 -11.57 2.61
C VAL A 20 -3.52 -11.05 1.70
N LYS A 21 -4.52 -11.89 1.44
CA LYS A 21 -5.67 -11.52 0.61
C LYS A 21 -6.48 -10.39 1.22
N GLU A 22 -6.73 -10.45 2.52
CA GLU A 22 -7.47 -9.41 3.23
C GLU A 22 -6.76 -8.06 3.13
N PHE A 23 -5.43 -8.07 3.23
CA PHE A 23 -4.65 -6.85 3.12
C PHE A 23 -4.74 -6.26 1.71
N ALA A 24 -4.69 -7.11 0.68
CA ALA A 24 -4.85 -6.67 -0.70
C ALA A 24 -6.23 -6.05 -0.94
N VAL A 25 -7.28 -6.67 -0.39
CA VAL A 25 -8.65 -6.13 -0.47
C VAL A 25 -8.72 -4.77 0.24
N LEU A 26 -8.09 -4.65 1.38
CA LEU A 26 -8.04 -3.38 2.12
C LEU A 26 -7.40 -2.28 1.26
N SER A 27 -6.32 -2.59 0.55
CA SER A 27 -5.67 -1.62 -0.32
C SER A 27 -6.58 -1.18 -1.47
N GLU A 28 -7.40 -2.09 -2.01
CA GLU A 28 -8.37 -1.75 -3.04
C GLU A 28 -9.46 -0.81 -2.51
N HIS A 29 -9.93 -1.05 -1.29
CA HIS A 29 -10.87 -0.15 -0.65
C HIS A 29 -10.28 1.24 -0.46
N LEU A 30 -9.02 1.31 -0.07
CA LEU A 30 -8.34 2.59 0.11
C LEU A 30 -8.21 3.34 -1.21
N LYS A 31 -7.90 2.65 -2.28
CA LYS A 31 -7.87 3.25 -3.63
C LYS A 31 -9.18 3.91 -4.00
N LYS A 32 -10.28 3.24 -3.69
CA LYS A 32 -11.62 3.77 -4.00
C LYS A 32 -11.96 5.01 -3.19
N ARG A 33 -11.46 5.09 -1.97
CA ARG A 33 -11.70 6.24 -1.11
C ARG A 33 -10.80 7.43 -1.43
N LEU A 34 -9.66 7.17 -2.06
CA LEU A 34 -8.67 8.19 -2.41
C LEU A 34 -8.40 8.19 -3.91
N PRO A 35 -9.44 8.43 -4.75
CA PRO A 35 -9.27 8.33 -6.19
C PRO A 35 -8.31 9.37 -6.76
N GLN A 36 -8.07 10.45 -6.05
CA GLN A 36 -7.16 11.51 -6.49
C GLN A 36 -5.69 11.21 -6.21
N TYR A 37 -5.40 10.13 -5.45
CA TYR A 37 -4.03 9.75 -5.13
C TYR A 37 -3.71 8.35 -5.61
N PRO A 38 -2.53 8.12 -6.20
CA PRO A 38 -2.07 6.75 -6.44
C PRO A 38 -1.85 6.02 -5.12
N VAL A 39 -2.38 4.82 -5.02
CA VAL A 39 -2.24 3.97 -3.83
C VAL A 39 -1.63 2.65 -4.25
N GLU A 40 -0.57 2.25 -3.58
CA GLU A 40 0.06 0.95 -3.76
C GLU A 40 0.26 0.31 -2.40
N TYR A 41 0.55 -0.98 -2.40
CA TYR A 41 0.80 -1.70 -1.16
C TYR A 41 2.00 -2.62 -1.32
N GLY A 42 2.56 -3.05 -0.20
CA GLY A 42 3.66 -3.98 -0.20
C GLY A 42 3.87 -4.60 1.16
N TYR A 43 4.58 -5.72 1.19
CA TYR A 43 4.86 -6.47 2.40
C TYR A 43 6.35 -6.43 2.71
N LEU A 44 6.68 -6.49 4.00
CA LEU A 44 8.07 -6.58 4.44
C LEU A 44 8.67 -7.91 4.07
N GLU A 45 7.91 -9.00 4.26
CA GLU A 45 8.39 -10.36 4.00
C GLU A 45 7.23 -11.33 3.80
N PHE A 46 7.54 -12.54 3.36
CA PHE A 46 6.63 -13.69 3.19
C PHE A 46 5.55 -13.55 2.11
N ALA A 47 5.37 -12.39 1.52
CA ALA A 47 4.32 -12.19 0.53
C ALA A 47 4.74 -11.15 -0.50
N THR A 48 4.11 -11.18 -1.66
CA THR A 48 4.31 -10.21 -2.73
C THR A 48 3.02 -9.42 -2.94
N PRO A 49 3.11 -8.18 -3.42
CA PRO A 49 4.34 -7.46 -3.75
C PRO A 49 5.12 -7.05 -2.50
N ILE A 50 6.44 -6.93 -2.63
CA ILE A 50 7.27 -6.36 -1.57
C ILE A 50 7.16 -4.84 -1.60
N ILE A 51 7.54 -4.20 -0.50
CA ILE A 51 7.42 -2.73 -0.37
C ILE A 51 8.14 -2.02 -1.51
N ARG A 52 9.34 -2.47 -1.87
CA ARG A 52 10.10 -1.86 -2.95
C ARG A 52 9.33 -1.86 -4.27
N THR A 53 8.63 -2.94 -4.57
CA THR A 53 7.82 -3.04 -5.78
C THR A 53 6.71 -1.99 -5.79
N GLY A 54 6.04 -1.81 -4.65
CA GLY A 54 5.01 -0.79 -4.53
C GLY A 54 5.55 0.62 -4.71
N LEU A 55 6.71 0.89 -4.12
CA LEU A 55 7.38 2.20 -4.28
C LEU A 55 7.77 2.46 -5.74
N ASP A 56 8.29 1.44 -6.42
CA ASP A 56 8.63 1.55 -7.84
C ASP A 56 7.40 1.86 -8.69
N ARG A 57 6.27 1.23 -8.38
CA ARG A 57 5.01 1.49 -9.07
C ARG A 57 4.54 2.92 -8.88
N LEU A 58 4.67 3.45 -7.67
CA LEU A 58 4.32 4.84 -7.40
C LEU A 58 5.24 5.79 -8.19
N LYS A 59 6.52 5.48 -8.23
CA LYS A 59 7.48 6.27 -8.98
C LYS A 59 7.14 6.30 -10.47
N GLU A 60 6.75 5.16 -11.03
CA GLU A 60 6.32 5.05 -12.42
C GLU A 60 5.08 5.90 -12.72
N GLN A 61 4.25 6.13 -11.72
CA GLN A 61 3.05 6.96 -11.84
C GLN A 61 3.34 8.44 -11.63
N GLY A 62 4.61 8.81 -11.51
CA GLY A 62 5.00 10.21 -11.36
C GLY A 62 4.91 10.75 -9.94
N VAL A 63 4.78 9.88 -8.96
CA VAL A 63 4.72 10.28 -7.55
C VAL A 63 6.06 10.84 -7.11
N THR A 64 6.04 12.00 -6.45
CA THR A 64 7.24 12.67 -5.95
C THR A 64 7.32 12.63 -4.42
N ARG A 65 6.22 12.31 -3.76
CA ARG A 65 6.16 12.26 -2.30
C ARG A 65 5.27 11.10 -1.87
N VAL A 66 5.74 10.32 -0.91
CA VAL A 66 5.04 9.12 -0.46
C VAL A 66 4.63 9.26 1.00
N LEU A 67 3.35 9.01 1.27
CA LEU A 67 2.85 8.81 2.61
C LEU A 67 2.82 7.32 2.87
N ALA A 68 3.67 6.85 3.79
CA ALA A 68 3.72 5.44 4.17
C ALA A 68 2.77 5.20 5.35
N VAL A 69 1.85 4.27 5.18
CA VAL A 69 0.82 3.98 6.18
C VAL A 69 0.98 2.53 6.65
N PRO A 70 1.24 2.31 7.95
CA PRO A 70 1.33 0.95 8.49
C PRO A 70 -0.03 0.26 8.46
N GLY A 71 -0.06 -0.95 7.87
CA GLY A 71 -1.30 -1.71 7.79
C GLY A 71 -1.90 -2.10 9.12
N MET A 72 -1.06 -2.24 10.15
CA MET A 72 -1.54 -2.62 11.49
C MET A 72 -2.50 -1.59 12.09
N LEU A 73 -2.45 -0.34 11.66
CA LEU A 73 -3.39 0.68 12.13
C LEU A 73 -4.82 0.35 11.71
N PHE A 74 -4.98 -0.24 10.54
CA PHE A 74 -6.31 -0.62 10.05
C PHE A 74 -6.85 -1.82 10.81
N ALA A 75 -5.98 -2.75 11.19
CA ALA A 75 -6.39 -3.89 12.00
C ALA A 75 -6.86 -3.46 13.38
N ALA A 76 -6.26 -2.42 13.95
CA ALA A 76 -6.63 -1.91 15.27
C ALA A 76 -7.97 -1.18 15.28
N VAL A 77 -8.43 -0.71 14.13
CA VAL A 77 -9.66 0.07 14.00
C VAL A 77 -10.89 -0.80 13.74
N ARG A 78 -10.67 -2.05 13.42
CA ARG A 78 -11.75 -2.99 13.08
C ARG A 78 -12.67 -3.28 14.24
#